data_ae7ecd54510ef6fdcaf635e09224dc84
#
_entry.id   ae7ecd54510ef6fdcaf635e09224dc84
#
_cell.length_a   1.000
_cell.length_b   1.000
_cell.length_c   1.000
_cell.angle_alpha   90.00
_cell.angle_beta   90.00
_cell.angle_gamma   90.00
#
_symmetry.space_group_name_H-M   'P 1'
#
loop_
_entity.id
_entity.type
_entity.pdbx_description
1 polymer ?
#
loop_
_entity_poly.entity_id
_entity_poly.type
_entity_poly.pdbx_seq_one_letter_code
_entity_poly.pdbx_strand_id
1 'polypeptide(L)'
;LCLIGLWSCSDDEPSLSPDNKQWTEKVVAVVLPMEKGLDVHWKRTLGMFTTNFERAFKNHEAGIRLKFEYYDEAKTDVRELARSLAFNDEVYAVIGGLYSSNAAILAAELTIVGKTFFTLAPAEQLVRAYASTGYLWAMTETDITQCEVLLSKVINYEGKSVALLVKEND
;
A
#
# COMPACT_ATOMS: atom_id res chain seq x y z
N LEU A 1 67.56 -23.79 3.30
CA LEU A 1 66.39 -24.50 2.75
C LEU A 1 65.13 -23.92 3.41
N CYS A 2 64.49 -22.96 2.74
CA CYS A 2 63.17 -22.42 3.18
C CYS A 2 62.08 -23.20 2.45
N LEU A 3 61.26 -23.91 3.20
CA LEU A 3 60.00 -24.52 2.73
C LEU A 3 58.88 -23.45 2.87
N ILE A 4 58.47 -22.90 1.75
CA ILE A 4 57.29 -22.03 1.66
C ILE A 4 56.07 -22.96 1.54
N GLY A 5 55.31 -23.05 2.64
CA GLY A 5 54.01 -23.70 2.64
C GLY A 5 52.98 -22.81 1.91
N LEU A 6 52.51 -23.25 0.76
CA LEU A 6 51.34 -22.68 0.09
C LEU A 6 50.09 -23.07 0.88
N TRP A 7 49.53 -22.09 1.62
CA TRP A 7 48.19 -22.23 2.14
C TRP A 7 47.22 -21.91 0.98
N SER A 8 46.59 -22.94 0.48
CA SER A 8 45.41 -22.82 -0.38
C SER A 8 44.22 -22.43 0.50
N CYS A 9 43.83 -21.17 0.45
CA CYS A 9 42.51 -20.78 0.89
C CYS A 9 41.52 -21.36 -0.12
N SER A 10 40.82 -22.40 0.24
CA SER A 10 39.58 -22.79 -0.42
C SER A 10 38.49 -21.84 0.09
N ASP A 11 38.13 -20.88 -0.75
CA ASP A 11 36.92 -20.08 -0.59
C ASP A 11 35.71 -20.98 -0.89
N ASP A 12 35.46 -21.92 0.00
CA ASP A 12 34.14 -22.58 0.07
C ASP A 12 33.19 -21.66 0.77
N GLU A 13 32.73 -20.60 0.11
CA GLU A 13 31.45 -19.98 0.49
C GLU A 13 30.37 -21.07 0.31
N PRO A 14 29.58 -21.37 1.35
CA PRO A 14 28.46 -22.26 1.18
C PRO A 14 27.48 -21.58 0.21
N SER A 15 27.49 -22.02 -1.03
CA SER A 15 26.47 -21.64 -2.01
C SER A 15 25.15 -22.18 -1.48
N LEU A 16 24.40 -21.31 -0.78
CA LEU A 16 23.01 -21.59 -0.43
C LEU A 16 22.27 -21.87 -1.74
N SER A 17 21.91 -23.12 -1.96
CA SER A 17 21.12 -23.48 -3.12
C SER A 17 19.85 -22.63 -3.09
N PRO A 18 19.37 -22.12 -4.26
CA PRO A 18 18.19 -21.26 -4.33
C PRO A 18 16.93 -21.87 -3.71
N ASP A 19 16.91 -23.19 -3.55
CA ASP A 19 15.75 -23.94 -3.06
C ASP A 19 15.61 -23.98 -1.52
N ASN A 20 16.60 -23.49 -0.76
CA ASN A 20 16.55 -23.55 0.70
C ASN A 20 16.32 -22.18 1.36
N LYS A 21 15.89 -21.17 0.60
CA LYS A 21 15.57 -19.85 1.13
C LYS A 21 14.27 -19.93 1.91
N GLN A 22 14.31 -19.69 3.20
CA GLN A 22 13.14 -19.61 4.05
C GLN A 22 12.36 -18.33 3.71
N TRP A 23 11.20 -18.47 3.09
CA TRP A 23 10.30 -17.36 2.78
C TRP A 23 9.40 -17.04 3.98
N THR A 24 9.34 -15.77 4.33
CA THR A 24 8.35 -15.27 5.28
C THR A 24 7.20 -14.64 4.49
N GLU A 25 6.02 -15.23 4.60
CA GLU A 25 4.81 -14.65 4.00
C GLU A 25 4.31 -13.48 4.86
N LYS A 26 3.98 -12.37 4.22
CA LYS A 26 3.38 -11.18 4.82
C LYS A 26 2.06 -10.87 4.13
N VAL A 27 0.99 -10.82 4.90
CA VAL A 27 -0.34 -10.50 4.38
C VAL A 27 -0.50 -8.99 4.23
N VAL A 28 -0.98 -8.58 3.08
CA VAL A 28 -1.43 -7.21 2.80
C VAL A 28 -2.92 -7.24 2.51
N ALA A 29 -3.71 -6.61 3.36
CA ALA A 29 -5.15 -6.50 3.14
C ALA A 29 -5.45 -5.39 2.13
N VAL A 30 -6.30 -5.68 1.16
CA VAL A 30 -6.71 -4.76 0.09
C VAL A 30 -8.20 -4.47 0.25
N VAL A 31 -8.53 -3.25 0.67
CA VAL A 31 -9.90 -2.82 1.00
C VAL A 31 -10.35 -1.82 -0.07
N LEU A 32 -11.05 -2.30 -1.08
CA LEU A 32 -11.45 -1.53 -2.27
C LEU A 32 -12.85 -1.93 -2.72
N PRO A 33 -13.57 -1.05 -3.46
CA PRO A 33 -14.82 -1.44 -4.09
C PRO A 33 -14.56 -2.52 -5.16
N MET A 34 -15.23 -3.67 -5.03
CA MET A 34 -15.05 -4.83 -5.91
C MET A 34 -16.20 -4.96 -6.92
N GLU A 35 -16.80 -3.85 -7.35
CA GLU A 35 -17.91 -3.85 -8.28
C GLU A 35 -17.49 -4.19 -9.72
N LYS A 36 -18.34 -4.96 -10.43
CA LYS A 36 -18.38 -5.15 -11.90
C LYS A 36 -17.03 -5.11 -12.63
N GLY A 37 -16.15 -6.04 -12.31
CA GLY A 37 -14.87 -6.20 -13.04
C GLY A 37 -13.71 -5.36 -12.51
N LEU A 38 -13.93 -4.45 -11.57
CA LEU A 38 -12.86 -3.76 -10.86
C LEU A 38 -11.99 -4.74 -10.07
N ASP A 39 -12.60 -5.79 -9.52
CA ASP A 39 -11.88 -6.86 -8.81
C ASP A 39 -10.82 -7.52 -9.69
N VAL A 40 -11.12 -7.79 -10.95
CA VAL A 40 -10.17 -8.36 -11.92
C VAL A 40 -9.02 -7.40 -12.19
N HIS A 41 -9.34 -6.09 -12.32
CA HIS A 41 -8.34 -5.05 -12.56
C HIS A 41 -7.38 -4.95 -11.37
N TRP A 42 -7.88 -4.84 -10.15
CA TRP A 42 -7.08 -4.77 -8.94
C TRP A 42 -6.20 -5.99 -8.74
N LYS A 43 -6.77 -7.19 -8.86
CA LYS A 43 -6.03 -8.45 -8.74
C LYS A 43 -4.90 -8.57 -9.77
N ARG A 44 -5.14 -8.15 -11.01
CA ARG A 44 -4.11 -8.14 -12.06
C ARG A 44 -2.99 -7.17 -11.74
N THR A 45 -3.32 -5.94 -11.35
CA THR A 45 -2.34 -4.89 -11.04
C THR A 45 -1.46 -5.29 -9.85
N LEU A 46 -2.08 -5.76 -8.77
CA LEU A 46 -1.37 -6.21 -7.58
C LEU A 46 -0.57 -7.49 -7.83
N GLY A 47 -1.05 -8.41 -8.68
CA GLY A 47 -0.30 -9.59 -9.10
C GLY A 47 0.99 -9.22 -9.84
N MET A 48 0.95 -8.21 -10.72
CA MET A 48 2.16 -7.69 -11.37
C MET A 48 3.12 -7.03 -10.36
N PHE A 49 2.58 -6.28 -9.39
CA PHE A 49 3.38 -5.70 -8.31
C PHE A 49 4.08 -6.78 -7.49
N THR A 50 3.37 -7.84 -7.08
CA THR A 50 3.95 -8.97 -6.33
C THR A 50 5.10 -9.61 -7.08
N THR A 51 4.92 -9.90 -8.38
CA THR A 51 5.96 -10.50 -9.23
C THR A 51 7.21 -9.62 -9.30
N ASN A 52 7.03 -8.31 -9.44
CA ASN A 52 8.16 -7.38 -9.48
C ASN A 52 8.82 -7.23 -8.11
N PHE A 53 8.04 -7.23 -7.03
CA PHE A 53 8.56 -7.20 -5.66
C PHE A 53 9.40 -8.45 -5.37
N GLU A 54 8.90 -9.64 -5.63
CA GLU A 54 9.64 -10.89 -5.44
C GLU A 54 10.94 -10.92 -6.27
N ARG A 55 10.90 -10.39 -7.48
CA ARG A 55 12.09 -10.27 -8.33
C ARG A 55 13.13 -9.33 -7.74
N ALA A 56 12.70 -8.17 -7.23
CA ALA A 56 13.60 -7.18 -6.61
C ALA A 56 14.27 -7.73 -5.35
N PHE A 57 13.55 -8.54 -4.58
CA PHE A 57 14.03 -9.11 -3.33
C PHE A 57 14.58 -10.54 -3.44
N LYS A 58 14.71 -11.06 -4.66
CA LYS A 58 15.20 -12.43 -4.90
C LYS A 58 16.56 -12.72 -4.25
N ASN A 59 17.45 -11.74 -4.24
CA ASN A 59 18.79 -11.84 -3.69
C ASN A 59 18.93 -11.27 -2.27
N HIS A 60 17.82 -10.82 -1.66
CA HIS A 60 17.86 -10.32 -0.30
C HIS A 60 17.95 -11.51 0.69
N GLU A 61 18.72 -11.35 1.77
CA GLU A 61 18.90 -12.41 2.78
C GLU A 61 17.58 -12.84 3.42
N ALA A 62 16.70 -11.89 3.70
CA ALA A 62 15.35 -12.18 4.15
C ALA A 62 14.42 -12.35 2.93
N GLY A 63 14.01 -13.59 2.65
CA GLY A 63 12.97 -13.86 1.66
C GLY A 63 11.62 -13.37 2.19
N ILE A 64 11.03 -12.34 1.56
CA ILE A 64 9.69 -11.88 1.88
C ILE A 64 8.80 -12.16 0.66
N ARG A 65 7.64 -12.78 0.90
CA ARG A 65 6.58 -12.98 -0.08
C ARG A 65 5.33 -12.24 0.37
N LEU A 66 4.73 -11.45 -0.51
CA LEU A 66 3.48 -10.76 -0.23
C LEU A 66 2.29 -11.62 -0.66
N LYS A 67 1.35 -11.79 0.24
CA LYS A 67 0.03 -12.36 -0.02
C LYS A 67 -1.01 -11.26 0.08
N PHE A 68 -1.83 -11.07 -0.96
CA PHE A 68 -2.91 -10.09 -0.92
C PHE A 68 -4.23 -10.77 -0.55
N GLU A 69 -4.92 -10.20 0.44
CA GLU A 69 -6.28 -10.56 0.81
C GLU A 69 -7.22 -9.41 0.48
N TYR A 70 -8.32 -9.71 -0.20
CA TYR A 70 -9.20 -8.71 -0.79
C TYR A 70 -10.52 -8.61 -0.04
N TYR A 71 -10.93 -7.38 0.29
CA TYR A 71 -12.16 -7.05 0.98
C TYR A 71 -12.92 -5.99 0.20
N ASP A 72 -14.24 -6.22 -0.01
CA ASP A 72 -15.11 -5.28 -0.73
C ASP A 72 -15.65 -4.21 0.24
N GLU A 73 -15.08 -3.00 0.18
CA GLU A 73 -15.48 -1.90 1.05
C GLU A 73 -16.91 -1.39 0.82
N ALA A 74 -17.53 -1.74 -0.32
CA ALA A 74 -18.91 -1.36 -0.62
C ALA A 74 -19.93 -2.31 0.02
N LYS A 75 -19.52 -3.53 0.41
CA LYS A 75 -20.42 -4.57 0.92
C LYS A 75 -20.11 -5.01 2.35
N THR A 76 -18.98 -4.60 2.90
CA THR A 76 -18.52 -5.01 4.22
C THR A 76 -18.79 -3.89 5.22
N ASP A 77 -19.12 -4.22 6.48
CA ASP A 77 -19.02 -3.26 7.55
C ASP A 77 -17.56 -2.87 7.76
N VAL A 78 -17.20 -1.69 7.28
CA VAL A 78 -15.81 -1.23 7.27
C VAL A 78 -15.28 -1.03 8.68
N ARG A 79 -16.11 -0.74 9.68
CA ARG A 79 -15.67 -0.59 11.05
C ARG A 79 -15.29 -1.94 11.69
N GLU A 80 -16.12 -2.94 11.49
CA GLU A 80 -15.81 -4.30 11.96
C GLU A 80 -14.57 -4.86 11.24
N LEU A 81 -14.51 -4.64 9.93
CA LEU A 81 -13.32 -5.02 9.14
C LEU A 81 -12.05 -4.32 9.63
N ALA A 82 -12.10 -2.99 9.83
CA ALA A 82 -10.95 -2.22 10.29
C ALA A 82 -10.41 -2.74 11.61
N ARG A 83 -11.28 -3.05 12.57
CA ARG A 83 -10.91 -3.65 13.85
C ARG A 83 -10.31 -5.04 13.69
N SER A 84 -10.93 -5.89 12.87
CA SER A 84 -10.39 -7.23 12.62
C SER A 84 -8.98 -7.18 12.02
N LEU A 85 -8.75 -6.28 11.06
CA LEU A 85 -7.43 -6.07 10.44
C LEU A 85 -6.43 -5.44 11.42
N ALA A 86 -6.87 -4.52 12.29
CA ALA A 86 -6.03 -3.87 13.28
C ALA A 86 -5.40 -4.88 14.25
N PHE A 87 -6.18 -5.86 14.71
CA PHE A 87 -5.74 -6.86 15.69
C PHE A 87 -5.29 -8.19 15.08
N ASN A 88 -5.25 -8.31 13.75
CA ASN A 88 -4.71 -9.49 13.09
C ASN A 88 -3.19 -9.34 12.88
N ASP A 89 -2.40 -10.09 13.64
CA ASP A 89 -0.94 -10.05 13.59
C ASP A 89 -0.35 -10.55 12.26
N GLU A 90 -1.10 -11.33 11.48
CA GLU A 90 -0.68 -11.78 10.16
C GLU A 90 -0.73 -10.65 9.12
N VAL A 91 -1.63 -9.67 9.31
CA VAL A 91 -1.76 -8.51 8.42
C VAL A 91 -0.65 -7.50 8.70
N TYR A 92 0.24 -7.35 7.74
CA TYR A 92 1.39 -6.45 7.83
C TYR A 92 1.05 -5.00 7.46
N ALA A 93 0.23 -4.83 6.43
CA ALA A 93 -0.21 -3.53 5.94
C ALA A 93 -1.61 -3.61 5.33
N VAL A 94 -2.27 -2.47 5.21
CA VAL A 94 -3.56 -2.32 4.56
C VAL A 94 -3.43 -1.31 3.42
N ILE A 95 -4.01 -1.61 2.26
CA ILE A 95 -4.08 -0.72 1.10
C ILE A 95 -5.56 -0.52 0.75
N GLY A 96 -6.00 0.72 0.55
CA GLY A 96 -7.35 0.96 0.07
C GLY A 96 -8.05 2.15 0.71
N GLY A 97 -9.33 1.97 1.00
CA GLY A 97 -10.16 3.07 1.47
C GLY A 97 -10.30 4.11 0.35
N LEU A 98 -10.92 3.74 -0.77
CA LEU A 98 -11.16 4.66 -1.88
C LEU A 98 -12.20 5.72 -1.51
N TYR A 99 -13.22 5.34 -0.73
CA TYR A 99 -14.20 6.28 -0.18
C TYR A 99 -13.64 6.95 1.07
N SER A 100 -13.65 8.29 1.10
CA SER A 100 -13.04 9.07 2.20
C SER A 100 -13.63 8.74 3.57
N SER A 101 -14.93 8.45 3.65
CA SER A 101 -15.59 8.00 4.89
C SER A 101 -15.03 6.67 5.39
N ASN A 102 -14.82 5.71 4.49
CA ASN A 102 -14.26 4.40 4.82
C ASN A 102 -12.77 4.51 5.18
N ALA A 103 -12.03 5.34 4.44
CA ALA A 103 -10.63 5.63 4.74
C ALA A 103 -10.44 6.24 6.13
N ALA A 104 -11.35 7.12 6.56
CA ALA A 104 -11.31 7.70 7.90
C ALA A 104 -11.51 6.65 9.00
N ILE A 105 -12.43 5.70 8.79
CA ILE A 105 -12.65 4.59 9.72
C ILE A 105 -11.42 3.67 9.78
N LEU A 106 -10.87 3.30 8.62
CA LEU A 106 -9.66 2.47 8.53
C LEU A 106 -8.48 3.16 9.22
N ALA A 107 -8.24 4.45 8.94
CA ALA A 107 -7.14 5.20 9.54
C ALA A 107 -7.25 5.24 11.08
N ALA A 108 -8.46 5.49 11.61
CA ALA A 108 -8.69 5.58 13.04
C ALA A 108 -8.36 4.28 13.78
N GLU A 109 -8.75 3.13 13.23
CA GLU A 109 -8.54 1.84 13.89
C GLU A 109 -7.13 1.27 13.65
N LEU A 110 -6.55 1.48 12.45
CA LEU A 110 -5.25 0.91 12.07
C LEU A 110 -4.07 1.69 12.65
N THR A 111 -4.10 3.03 12.56
CA THR A 111 -2.92 3.83 12.95
C THR A 111 -2.69 3.85 14.45
N ILE A 112 -3.75 3.73 15.26
CA ILE A 112 -3.63 3.69 16.73
C ILE A 112 -2.89 2.45 17.24
N VAL A 113 -2.96 1.34 16.50
CA VAL A 113 -2.23 0.10 16.82
C VAL A 113 -0.91 -0.03 16.08
N GLY A 114 -0.48 1.02 15.36
CA GLY A 114 0.78 1.03 14.62
C GLY A 114 0.77 0.20 13.33
N LYS A 115 -0.40 -0.03 12.74
CA LYS A 115 -0.52 -0.77 11.48
C LYS A 115 -0.45 0.18 10.30
N THR A 116 0.43 -0.11 9.34
CA THR A 116 0.63 0.74 8.16
C THR A 116 -0.58 0.70 7.24
N PHE A 117 -1.08 1.88 6.90
CA PHE A 117 -2.23 2.07 6.02
C PHE A 117 -1.87 2.97 4.84
N PHE A 118 -1.97 2.43 3.64
CA PHE A 118 -1.83 3.15 2.37
C PHE A 118 -3.22 3.51 1.83
N THR A 119 -3.62 4.77 2.01
CA THR A 119 -4.94 5.23 1.55
C THR A 119 -4.93 5.69 0.10
N LEU A 120 -6.02 5.40 -0.61
CA LEU A 120 -6.31 5.91 -1.94
C LEU A 120 -7.30 7.10 -1.91
N ALA A 121 -7.82 7.44 -0.73
CA ALA A 121 -8.68 8.61 -0.58
C ALA A 121 -7.87 9.91 -0.66
N PRO A 122 -8.28 10.88 -1.48
CA PRO A 122 -7.56 12.14 -1.65
C PRO A 122 -7.86 13.19 -0.56
N ALA A 123 -8.58 12.83 0.51
CA ALA A 123 -9.06 13.77 1.50
C ALA A 123 -7.93 14.39 2.32
N GLU A 124 -7.66 15.68 2.16
CA GLU A 124 -6.64 16.44 2.89
C GLU A 124 -6.83 16.35 4.41
N GLN A 125 -8.07 16.42 4.88
CA GLN A 125 -8.37 16.34 6.32
C GLN A 125 -7.93 15.00 6.93
N LEU A 126 -8.09 13.90 6.17
CA LEU A 126 -7.63 12.58 6.59
C LEU A 126 -6.11 12.55 6.73
N VAL A 127 -5.41 13.04 5.72
CA VAL A 127 -3.94 13.07 5.71
C VAL A 127 -3.43 13.91 6.88
N ARG A 128 -3.98 15.11 7.09
CA ARG A 128 -3.58 16.01 8.22
C ARG A 128 -3.83 15.38 9.57
N ALA A 129 -4.93 14.67 9.75
CA ALA A 129 -5.28 14.06 11.03
C ALA A 129 -4.32 12.93 11.44
N TYR A 130 -3.83 12.15 10.48
CA TYR A 130 -3.13 10.91 10.77
C TYR A 130 -1.68 10.84 10.27
N ALA A 131 -1.21 11.78 9.43
CA ALA A 131 0.16 11.74 8.88
C ALA A 131 1.24 11.75 9.99
N SER A 132 0.98 12.46 11.10
CA SER A 132 1.91 12.52 12.23
C SER A 132 2.10 11.19 12.97
N THR A 133 1.21 10.22 12.76
CA THR A 133 1.33 8.88 13.36
C THR A 133 2.48 8.08 12.75
N GLY A 134 2.92 8.41 11.52
CA GLY A 134 3.89 7.65 10.74
C GLY A 134 3.33 6.36 10.11
N TYR A 135 2.05 6.07 10.34
CA TYR A 135 1.40 4.84 9.86
C TYR A 135 0.39 5.07 8.73
N LEU A 136 0.04 6.32 8.42
CA LEU A 136 -0.80 6.66 7.27
C LEU A 136 0.06 7.21 6.12
N TRP A 137 -0.14 6.66 4.94
CA TRP A 137 0.51 7.08 3.70
C TRP A 137 -0.53 7.31 2.62
N ALA A 138 -0.61 8.55 2.10
CA ALA A 138 -1.46 8.86 0.97
C ALA A 138 -0.79 8.44 -0.34
N MET A 139 -1.52 7.70 -1.17
CA MET A 139 -1.05 7.21 -2.47
C MET A 139 -1.47 8.11 -3.63
N THR A 140 -2.24 9.15 -3.34
CA THR A 140 -2.74 10.12 -4.32
C THR A 140 -2.51 11.53 -3.80
N GLU A 141 -2.46 12.49 -4.73
CA GLU A 141 -2.49 13.91 -4.36
C GLU A 141 -3.81 14.25 -3.66
N THR A 142 -3.72 15.12 -2.66
CA THR A 142 -4.91 15.53 -1.91
C THR A 142 -5.86 16.38 -2.77
N ASP A 143 -7.13 16.39 -2.37
CA ASP A 143 -8.18 17.17 -3.01
C ASP A 143 -7.84 18.68 -3.06
N ILE A 144 -7.21 19.21 -2.01
CA ILE A 144 -6.74 20.60 -1.99
C ILE A 144 -5.67 20.84 -3.07
N THR A 145 -4.64 19.99 -3.14
CA THR A 145 -3.59 20.10 -4.15
C THR A 145 -4.17 19.98 -5.55
N GLN A 146 -5.11 19.07 -5.76
CA GLN A 146 -5.81 18.94 -7.06
C GLN A 146 -6.60 20.20 -7.41
N CYS A 147 -7.32 20.79 -6.44
CA CYS A 147 -8.05 22.04 -6.63
C CYS A 147 -7.11 23.23 -6.95
N GLU A 148 -5.96 23.34 -6.29
CA GLU A 148 -4.97 24.37 -6.56
C GLU A 148 -4.43 24.28 -8.00
N VAL A 149 -4.12 23.07 -8.46
CA VAL A 149 -3.69 22.84 -9.85
C VAL A 149 -4.78 23.22 -10.84
N LEU A 150 -6.03 22.79 -10.60
CA LEU A 150 -7.17 23.15 -11.45
C LEU A 150 -7.39 24.66 -11.48
N LEU A 151 -7.39 25.30 -10.30
CA LEU A 151 -7.58 26.75 -10.18
C LEU A 151 -6.49 27.52 -10.92
N SER A 152 -5.23 27.10 -10.81
CA SER A 152 -4.12 27.71 -11.54
C SER A 152 -4.32 27.64 -13.06
N LYS A 153 -4.87 26.54 -13.56
CA LYS A 153 -5.20 26.37 -14.99
C LYS A 153 -6.35 27.28 -15.39
N VAL A 154 -7.41 27.37 -14.58
CA VAL A 154 -8.57 28.23 -14.84
C VAL A 154 -8.17 29.70 -14.87
N ILE A 155 -7.35 30.17 -13.94
CA ILE A 155 -6.89 31.55 -13.87
C ILE A 155 -6.05 31.93 -15.11
N ASN A 156 -5.24 30.99 -15.58
CA ASN A 156 -4.39 31.18 -16.76
C ASN A 156 -5.14 31.00 -18.11
N TYR A 157 -6.39 30.54 -18.04
CA TYR A 157 -7.24 30.39 -19.21
C TYR A 157 -8.06 31.68 -19.40
N GLU A 158 -8.05 32.28 -20.58
CA GLU A 158 -8.80 33.51 -20.89
C GLU A 158 -10.34 33.33 -20.90
N GLY A 159 -10.81 32.25 -20.28
CA GLY A 159 -12.24 31.95 -20.14
C GLY A 159 -12.93 32.89 -19.16
N LYS A 160 -14.14 33.34 -19.55
CA LYS A 160 -14.93 34.34 -18.80
C LYS A 160 -15.87 33.73 -17.76
N SER A 161 -16.04 32.41 -17.70
CA SER A 161 -16.94 31.73 -16.77
C SER A 161 -16.47 30.34 -16.45
N VAL A 162 -16.74 29.90 -15.20
CA VAL A 162 -16.47 28.56 -14.69
C VAL A 162 -17.78 27.95 -14.24
N ALA A 163 -18.07 26.72 -14.69
CA ALA A 163 -19.18 25.94 -14.17
C ALA A 163 -18.65 24.95 -13.12
N LEU A 164 -19.27 24.92 -11.95
CA LEU A 164 -18.98 23.97 -10.89
C LEU A 164 -20.09 22.92 -10.82
N LEU A 165 -19.71 21.64 -11.01
CA LEU A 165 -20.59 20.49 -10.81
C LEU A 165 -20.27 19.89 -9.45
N VAL A 166 -21.23 19.90 -8.54
CA VAL A 166 -21.10 19.35 -7.20
C VAL A 166 -22.09 18.21 -7.06
N LYS A 167 -21.60 17.06 -6.58
CA LYS A 167 -22.49 15.99 -6.14
C LYS A 167 -22.95 16.35 -4.73
N GLU A 168 -24.24 16.50 -4.55
CA GLU A 168 -24.84 16.62 -3.23
C GLU A 168 -24.79 15.24 -2.57
N ASN A 169 -24.08 15.15 -1.47
CA ASN A 169 -24.07 13.95 -0.65
C ASN A 169 -25.08 14.16 0.48
N ASP A 170 -26.04 13.25 0.59
CA ASP A 170 -26.97 13.17 1.71
C ASP A 170 -26.26 12.85 3.02
#